data_b673c68f51a34bcb41ba7ac6fd7878b0
#
_entry.id   b673c68f51a34bcb41ba7ac6fd7878b0
#
_cell.length_a   1.000
_cell.length_b   1.000
_cell.length_c   1.000
_cell.angle_alpha   90.00
_cell.angle_beta   90.00
_cell.angle_gamma   90.00
#
_symmetry.space_group_name_H-M   'P 1'
#
loop_
_entity.id
_entity.type
_entity.pdbx_description
1 polymer ?
#
loop_
_entity_poly.entity_id
_entity_poly.type
_entity_poly.pdbx_seq_one_letter_code
_entity_poly.pdbx_strand_id
1 'polypeptide(L)'
;KETKFKYIKDWVTLKEMLSYAWWNMLGALSSILKSNGINILINMFFGVTINASRAISYQIKSVLNNFVVNFSMALQPSMVKSYSSGNYNRTFFLLYNTSRYLYYLVFFCSLILFCEIDKILVFWLDEIPGYTVVFIRLVLIDTIIETLNLPISTSVQAKGIIRNYQLIVSGLSMLNVPISYLF
;
A
#
# COMPACT_ATOMS: atom_id res chain seq x y z
N LYS A 1 -22.98 -11.70 -27.09
CA LYS A 1 -22.17 -11.11 -28.20
C LYS A 1 -20.82 -11.78 -28.14
N GLU A 2 -20.52 -12.71 -29.07
CA GLU A 2 -19.24 -13.37 -29.21
C GLU A 2 -18.16 -12.33 -29.52
N THR A 3 -17.19 -12.20 -28.67
CA THR A 3 -15.99 -11.38 -28.92
C THR A 3 -15.14 -12.10 -29.96
N LYS A 4 -15.17 -11.62 -31.20
CA LYS A 4 -14.25 -12.08 -32.25
C LYS A 4 -12.85 -11.56 -31.90
N PHE A 5 -11.90 -12.45 -31.70
CA PHE A 5 -10.48 -12.10 -31.57
C PHE A 5 -9.99 -11.50 -32.88
N LYS A 6 -9.75 -10.19 -32.88
CA LYS A 6 -9.12 -9.49 -34.03
C LYS A 6 -7.68 -9.21 -33.62
N TYR A 7 -6.75 -9.76 -34.38
CA TYR A 7 -5.33 -9.52 -34.18
C TYR A 7 -5.02 -8.07 -34.64
N ILE A 8 -4.94 -7.16 -33.68
CA ILE A 8 -4.57 -5.77 -33.94
C ILE A 8 -3.10 -5.62 -33.55
N LYS A 9 -2.20 -5.53 -34.53
CA LYS A 9 -0.78 -5.29 -34.33
C LYS A 9 -0.55 -3.77 -34.23
N ASP A 10 -0.95 -3.20 -33.08
CA ASP A 10 -0.70 -1.79 -32.77
C ASP A 10 0.55 -1.67 -31.89
N TRP A 11 1.67 -1.35 -32.51
CA TRP A 11 2.96 -1.20 -31.84
C TRP A 11 2.97 -0.01 -30.85
N VAL A 12 2.16 1.02 -31.07
CA VAL A 12 2.10 2.19 -30.20
C VAL A 12 1.44 1.79 -28.87
N THR A 13 0.28 1.19 -28.94
CA THR A 13 -0.44 0.68 -27.74
C THR A 13 0.38 -0.37 -27.00
N LEU A 14 1.05 -1.27 -27.71
CA LEU A 14 1.91 -2.28 -27.09
C LEU A 14 3.08 -1.63 -26.33
N LYS A 15 3.73 -0.62 -26.89
CA LYS A 15 4.83 0.11 -26.24
C LYS A 15 4.35 0.86 -24.98
N GLU A 16 3.19 1.46 -25.04
CA GLU A 16 2.58 2.13 -23.87
C GLU A 16 2.26 1.13 -22.76
N MET A 17 1.68 -0.01 -23.09
CA MET A 17 1.39 -1.08 -22.12
C MET A 17 2.68 -1.65 -21.50
N LEU A 18 3.71 -1.90 -22.30
CA LEU A 18 5.02 -2.37 -21.81
C LEU A 18 5.69 -1.32 -20.92
N SER A 19 5.64 -0.05 -21.30
CA SER A 19 6.16 1.04 -20.47
C SER A 19 5.44 1.11 -19.13
N TYR A 20 4.11 1.03 -19.14
CA TYR A 20 3.31 1.01 -17.90
C TYR A 20 3.66 -0.19 -17.01
N ALA A 21 3.74 -1.39 -17.59
CA ALA A 21 4.12 -2.61 -16.88
C ALA A 21 5.52 -2.52 -16.27
N TRP A 22 6.50 -1.97 -17.03
CA TRP A 22 7.87 -1.77 -16.57
C TRP A 22 7.95 -0.85 -15.34
N TRP A 23 7.26 0.29 -15.37
CA TRP A 23 7.25 1.21 -14.24
C TRP A 23 6.56 0.63 -13.01
N ASN A 24 5.49 -0.13 -13.18
CA ASN A 24 4.85 -0.86 -12.07
C ASN A 24 5.77 -1.93 -11.49
N MET A 25 6.48 -2.68 -12.33
CA MET A 25 7.45 -3.68 -11.89
C MET A 25 8.58 -3.06 -11.08
N LEU A 26 9.14 -1.92 -11.52
CA LEU A 26 10.16 -1.19 -10.77
C LEU A 26 9.64 -0.74 -9.40
N GLY A 27 8.40 -0.26 -9.31
CA GLY A 27 7.78 0.10 -8.04
C GLY A 27 7.60 -1.08 -7.09
N ALA A 28 7.13 -2.21 -7.61
CA ALA A 28 6.98 -3.43 -6.84
C ALA A 28 8.33 -3.94 -6.32
N LEU A 29 9.36 -3.99 -7.18
CA LEU A 29 10.72 -4.39 -6.81
C LEU A 29 11.30 -3.48 -5.72
N SER A 30 11.14 -2.16 -5.84
CA SER A 30 11.61 -1.19 -4.84
C SER A 30 10.95 -1.40 -3.49
N SER A 31 9.65 -1.69 -3.47
CA SER A 31 8.91 -1.99 -2.25
C SER A 31 9.37 -3.29 -1.59
N ILE A 32 9.59 -4.35 -2.38
CA ILE A 32 10.09 -5.64 -1.90
C ILE A 32 11.51 -5.50 -1.34
N LEU A 33 12.39 -4.79 -2.05
CA LEU A 33 13.77 -4.54 -1.61
C LEU A 33 13.80 -3.74 -0.31
N LYS A 34 12.98 -2.68 -0.19
CA LYS A 34 12.82 -1.93 1.06
C LYS A 34 12.39 -2.83 2.20
N SER A 35 11.32 -3.62 2.02
CA SER A 35 10.76 -4.46 3.08
C SER A 35 11.76 -5.53 3.54
N ASN A 36 12.37 -6.25 2.60
CA ASN A 36 13.33 -7.30 2.90
C ASN A 36 14.65 -6.73 3.42
N GLY A 37 15.12 -5.61 2.86
CA GLY A 37 16.31 -4.92 3.35
C GLY A 37 16.17 -4.51 4.81
N ILE A 38 15.05 -3.92 5.20
CA ILE A 38 14.78 -3.56 6.59
C ILE A 38 14.68 -4.82 7.48
N ASN A 39 14.08 -5.92 7.01
CA ASN A 39 14.05 -7.18 7.76
C ASN A 39 15.45 -7.72 8.05
N ILE A 40 16.34 -7.68 7.06
CA ILE A 40 17.74 -8.11 7.22
C ILE A 40 18.46 -7.21 8.22
N LEU A 41 18.31 -5.89 8.10
CA LEU A 41 18.94 -4.94 9.02
C LEU A 41 18.47 -5.15 10.46
N ILE A 42 17.16 -5.25 10.68
CA ILE A 42 16.61 -5.48 12.03
C ILE A 42 17.12 -6.81 12.60
N ASN A 43 17.16 -7.86 11.78
CA ASN A 43 17.65 -9.16 12.25
C ASN A 43 19.15 -9.11 12.59
N MET A 44 19.94 -8.38 11.81
CA MET A 44 21.39 -8.25 11.99
C MET A 44 21.75 -7.42 13.23
N PHE A 45 21.07 -6.30 13.47
CA PHE A 45 21.41 -5.37 14.56
C PHE A 45 20.64 -5.64 15.86
N PHE A 46 19.40 -6.11 15.78
CA PHE A 46 18.50 -6.25 16.92
C PHE A 46 18.08 -7.70 17.22
N GLY A 47 18.42 -8.63 16.33
CA GLY A 47 18.16 -10.05 16.51
C GLY A 47 16.75 -10.49 16.13
N VAL A 48 16.55 -11.82 16.22
CA VAL A 48 15.35 -12.52 15.74
C VAL A 48 14.08 -12.11 16.49
N THR A 49 14.18 -11.90 17.80
CA THR A 49 13.02 -11.57 18.66
C THR A 49 12.37 -10.24 18.26
N ILE A 50 13.18 -9.21 17.99
CA ILE A 50 12.65 -7.91 17.54
C ILE A 50 12.11 -8.00 16.13
N ASN A 51 12.74 -8.78 15.25
CA ASN A 51 12.21 -9.02 13.91
C ASN A 51 10.87 -9.79 13.96
N ALA A 52 10.69 -10.73 14.88
CA ALA A 52 9.42 -11.41 15.12
C ALA A 52 8.33 -10.42 15.58
N SER A 53 8.64 -9.51 16.51
CA SER A 53 7.72 -8.45 16.95
C SER A 53 7.25 -7.57 15.79
N ARG A 54 8.18 -7.20 14.90
CA ARG A 54 7.86 -6.47 13.68
C ARG A 54 6.98 -7.29 12.74
N ALA A 55 7.28 -8.57 12.53
CA ALA A 55 6.50 -9.44 11.66
C ALA A 55 5.03 -9.56 12.13
N ILE A 56 4.80 -9.72 13.44
CA ILE A 56 3.46 -9.74 14.04
C ILE A 56 2.73 -8.42 13.80
N SER A 57 3.40 -7.29 13.99
CA SER A 57 2.80 -5.97 13.75
C SER A 57 2.39 -5.78 12.28
N TYR A 58 3.17 -6.28 11.33
CA TYR A 58 2.86 -6.24 9.90
C TYR A 58 1.74 -7.20 9.49
N GLN A 59 1.50 -8.29 10.23
CA GLN A 59 0.31 -9.13 10.01
C GLN A 59 -0.97 -8.33 10.31
N ILE A 60 -1.01 -7.59 11.42
CA ILE A 60 -2.14 -6.71 11.74
C ILE A 60 -2.31 -5.62 10.67
N LYS A 61 -1.22 -4.98 10.25
CA LYS A 61 -1.23 -4.01 9.14
C LYS A 61 -1.83 -4.61 7.86
N SER A 62 -1.44 -5.85 7.53
CA SER A 62 -1.91 -6.54 6.34
C SER A 62 -3.42 -6.76 6.35
N VAL A 63 -4.00 -7.11 7.50
CA VAL A 63 -5.45 -7.26 7.64
C VAL A 63 -6.16 -5.93 7.36
N LEU A 64 -5.72 -4.84 7.97
CA LEU A 64 -6.29 -3.51 7.73
C LEU A 64 -6.14 -3.08 6.26
N ASN A 65 -4.96 -3.28 5.69
CA ASN A 65 -4.70 -2.94 4.29
C ASN A 65 -5.56 -3.74 3.31
N ASN A 66 -5.87 -5.01 3.60
CA ASN A 66 -6.77 -5.80 2.77
C ASN A 66 -8.18 -5.19 2.70
N PHE A 67 -8.71 -4.65 3.80
CA PHE A 67 -9.98 -3.91 3.78
C PHE A 67 -9.88 -2.67 2.89
N VAL A 68 -8.80 -1.90 3.02
CA VAL A 68 -8.57 -0.69 2.23
C VAL A 68 -8.48 -1.00 0.74
N VAL A 69 -7.71 -2.03 0.38
CA VAL A 69 -7.52 -2.45 -1.02
C VAL A 69 -8.82 -2.94 -1.63
N ASN A 70 -9.55 -3.82 -0.95
CA ASN A 70 -10.82 -4.36 -1.44
C ASN A 70 -11.87 -3.27 -1.64
N PHE A 71 -11.97 -2.32 -0.71
CA PHE A 71 -12.86 -1.18 -0.86
C PHE A 71 -12.47 -0.29 -2.05
N SER A 72 -11.17 -0.03 -2.22
CA SER A 72 -10.65 0.76 -3.34
C SER A 72 -10.87 0.08 -4.69
N MET A 73 -10.68 -1.25 -4.77
CA MET A 73 -10.93 -2.03 -5.99
C MET A 73 -12.38 -1.94 -6.45
N ALA A 74 -13.34 -1.89 -5.52
CA ALA A 74 -14.75 -1.74 -5.87
C ALA A 74 -15.06 -0.37 -6.53
N LEU A 75 -14.31 0.67 -6.19
CA LEU A 75 -14.51 2.03 -6.70
C LEU A 75 -13.65 2.39 -7.91
N GLN A 76 -12.55 1.68 -8.12
CA GLN A 76 -11.60 1.93 -9.20
C GLN A 76 -12.25 1.98 -10.60
N PRO A 77 -13.14 1.04 -11.01
CA PRO A 77 -13.79 1.11 -12.33
C PRO A 77 -14.61 2.39 -12.53
N SER A 78 -15.29 2.85 -11.48
CA SER A 78 -16.08 4.08 -11.52
C SER A 78 -15.21 5.33 -11.66
N MET A 79 -14.05 5.35 -10.99
CA MET A 79 -13.06 6.42 -11.11
C MET A 79 -12.47 6.49 -12.52
N VAL A 80 -12.02 5.34 -13.04
CA VAL A 80 -11.43 5.25 -14.39
C VAL A 80 -12.45 5.66 -15.45
N LYS A 81 -13.69 5.19 -15.36
CA LYS A 81 -14.77 5.56 -16.27
C LYS A 81 -15.07 7.06 -16.23
N SER A 82 -15.13 7.64 -15.05
CA SER A 82 -15.40 9.08 -14.86
C SER A 82 -14.26 9.93 -15.43
N TYR A 83 -13.02 9.51 -15.21
CA TYR A 83 -11.84 10.20 -15.74
C TYR A 83 -11.78 10.13 -17.26
N SER A 84 -11.97 8.94 -17.86
CA SER A 84 -11.92 8.73 -19.31
C SER A 84 -13.05 9.43 -20.06
N SER A 85 -14.20 9.67 -19.40
CA SER A 85 -15.30 10.45 -19.97
C SER A 85 -15.12 11.97 -19.83
N GLY A 86 -14.01 12.45 -19.28
CA GLY A 86 -13.73 13.87 -19.06
C GLY A 86 -14.50 14.51 -17.90
N ASN A 87 -15.24 13.72 -17.12
CA ASN A 87 -16.01 14.22 -15.99
C ASN A 87 -15.13 14.33 -14.74
N TYR A 88 -14.23 15.32 -14.74
CA TYR A 88 -13.28 15.53 -13.65
C TYR A 88 -13.96 15.85 -12.31
N ASN A 89 -15.06 16.59 -12.31
CA ASN A 89 -15.80 16.91 -11.09
C ASN A 89 -16.27 15.65 -10.38
N ARG A 90 -16.83 14.69 -11.12
CA ARG A 90 -17.23 13.39 -10.57
C ARG A 90 -16.02 12.57 -10.11
N THR A 91 -14.91 12.62 -10.82
CA THR A 91 -13.67 11.93 -10.43
C THR A 91 -13.15 12.45 -9.11
N PHE A 92 -13.06 13.77 -8.93
CA PHE A 92 -12.65 14.39 -7.67
C PHE A 92 -13.63 14.11 -6.52
N PHE A 93 -14.92 14.12 -6.80
CA PHE A 93 -15.94 13.76 -5.82
C PHE A 93 -15.80 12.31 -5.34
N LEU A 94 -15.60 11.35 -6.25
CA LEU A 94 -15.35 9.95 -5.91
C LEU A 94 -14.06 9.80 -5.11
N LEU A 95 -12.98 10.44 -5.53
CA LEU A 95 -11.69 10.41 -4.86
C LEU A 95 -11.80 10.95 -3.42
N TYR A 96 -12.39 12.11 -3.24
CA TYR A 96 -12.53 12.73 -1.93
C TYR A 96 -13.37 11.88 -0.96
N ASN A 97 -14.53 11.40 -1.42
CA ASN A 97 -15.39 10.58 -0.58
C ASN A 97 -14.75 9.21 -0.27
N THR A 98 -14.09 8.59 -1.25
CA THR A 98 -13.36 7.33 -1.02
C THR A 98 -12.27 7.51 0.04
N SER A 99 -11.45 8.55 -0.08
CA SER A 99 -10.40 8.87 0.91
C SER A 99 -11.00 9.07 2.30
N ARG A 100 -12.08 9.82 2.39
CA ARG A 100 -12.76 10.13 3.65
C ARG A 100 -13.34 8.87 4.32
N TYR A 101 -14.04 8.03 3.57
CA TYR A 101 -14.64 6.81 4.13
C TYR A 101 -13.59 5.79 4.51
N LEU A 102 -12.55 5.61 3.71
CA LEU A 102 -11.42 4.73 4.03
C LEU A 102 -10.69 5.19 5.28
N TYR A 103 -10.44 6.50 5.39
CA TYR A 103 -9.81 7.06 6.58
C TYR A 103 -10.62 6.78 7.83
N TYR A 104 -11.92 7.02 7.82
CA TYR A 104 -12.77 6.74 8.98
C TYR A 104 -12.79 5.26 9.34
N LEU A 105 -12.94 4.38 8.35
CA LEU A 105 -12.94 2.94 8.56
C LEU A 105 -11.64 2.48 9.24
N VAL A 106 -10.48 2.84 8.67
CA VAL A 106 -9.17 2.45 9.20
C VAL A 106 -8.93 3.11 10.56
N PHE A 107 -9.33 4.38 10.74
CA PHE A 107 -9.18 5.07 12.01
C PHE A 107 -9.95 4.37 13.13
N PHE A 108 -11.22 4.04 12.93
CA PHE A 108 -12.02 3.33 13.95
C PHE A 108 -11.47 1.93 14.25
N CYS A 109 -11.12 1.15 13.21
CA CYS A 109 -10.52 -0.16 13.43
C CYS A 109 -9.18 -0.05 14.18
N SER A 110 -8.33 0.90 13.78
CA SER A 110 -7.04 1.15 14.43
C SER A 110 -7.18 1.64 15.86
N LEU A 111 -8.19 2.46 16.17
CA LEU A 111 -8.45 2.94 17.52
C LEU A 111 -8.82 1.79 18.47
N ILE A 112 -9.72 0.91 18.04
CA ILE A 112 -10.11 -0.28 18.82
C ILE A 112 -8.89 -1.17 19.07
N LEU A 113 -8.11 -1.47 18.01
CA LEU A 113 -6.90 -2.26 18.13
C LEU A 113 -5.86 -1.58 19.03
N PHE A 114 -5.68 -0.27 18.93
CA PHE A 114 -4.73 0.48 19.73
C PHE A 114 -5.02 0.42 21.23
N CYS A 115 -6.32 0.46 21.60
CA CYS A 115 -6.77 0.39 23.00
C CYS A 115 -6.71 -1.03 23.57
N GLU A 116 -7.09 -2.04 22.78
CA GLU A 116 -7.30 -3.41 23.27
C GLU A 116 -6.17 -4.39 22.84
N ILE A 117 -5.08 -3.88 22.28
CA ILE A 117 -4.03 -4.71 21.68
C ILE A 117 -3.41 -5.68 22.68
N ASP A 118 -3.24 -5.26 23.93
CA ASP A 118 -2.64 -6.09 24.98
C ASP A 118 -3.48 -7.36 25.23
N LYS A 119 -4.81 -7.21 25.28
CA LYS A 119 -5.74 -8.34 25.49
C LYS A 119 -5.82 -9.23 24.24
N ILE A 120 -5.82 -8.60 23.07
CA ILE A 120 -5.86 -9.32 21.77
C ILE A 120 -4.62 -10.19 21.61
N LEU A 121 -3.44 -9.68 21.95
CA LEU A 121 -2.20 -10.44 21.86
C LEU A 121 -2.15 -11.62 22.81
N VAL A 122 -2.61 -11.45 24.06
CA VAL A 122 -2.67 -12.55 25.02
C VAL A 122 -3.62 -13.67 24.57
N PHE A 123 -4.71 -13.30 23.88
CA PHE A 123 -5.63 -14.31 23.31
C PHE A 123 -5.08 -14.99 22.06
N TRP A 124 -4.26 -14.28 21.27
CA TRP A 124 -3.79 -14.75 19.96
C TRP A 124 -2.46 -15.49 20.02
N LEU A 125 -1.55 -15.10 20.91
CA LEU A 125 -0.18 -15.60 21.00
C LEU A 125 0.07 -16.24 22.37
N ASP A 126 0.64 -17.44 22.39
CA ASP A 126 1.07 -18.11 23.62
C ASP A 126 2.23 -17.35 24.28
N GLU A 127 3.18 -16.86 23.47
CA GLU A 127 4.30 -16.03 23.90
C GLU A 127 4.34 -14.75 23.08
N ILE A 128 4.34 -13.60 23.77
CA ILE A 128 4.40 -12.28 23.14
C ILE A 128 5.87 -11.82 23.13
N PRO A 129 6.51 -11.71 21.95
CA PRO A 129 7.88 -11.18 21.87
C PRO A 129 7.95 -9.75 22.44
N GLY A 130 9.07 -9.39 23.06
CA GLY A 130 9.27 -8.05 23.59
C GLY A 130 9.11 -6.98 22.52
N TYR A 131 8.57 -5.82 22.92
CA TYR A 131 8.28 -4.66 22.01
C TYR A 131 7.15 -4.85 21.00
N THR A 132 6.46 -6.00 20.91
CA THR A 132 5.37 -6.27 19.94
C THR A 132 4.26 -5.22 20.05
N VAL A 133 3.82 -4.87 21.25
CA VAL A 133 2.77 -3.86 21.48
C VAL A 133 3.19 -2.49 20.92
N VAL A 134 4.45 -2.09 21.17
CA VAL A 134 4.99 -0.80 20.70
C VAL A 134 5.02 -0.79 19.17
N PHE A 135 5.53 -1.86 18.54
CA PHE A 135 5.55 -1.98 17.08
C PHE A 135 4.15 -1.91 16.48
N ILE A 136 3.17 -2.60 17.09
CA ILE A 136 1.79 -2.57 16.60
C ILE A 136 1.21 -1.16 16.68
N ARG A 137 1.38 -0.46 17.81
CA ARG A 137 0.88 0.91 17.97
C ARG A 137 1.48 1.86 16.92
N LEU A 138 2.79 1.77 16.67
CA LEU A 138 3.45 2.56 15.64
C LEU A 138 2.94 2.22 14.22
N VAL A 139 2.78 0.94 13.94
CA VAL A 139 2.29 0.46 12.64
C VAL A 139 0.82 0.85 12.40
N LEU A 140 -0.02 0.90 13.44
CA LEU A 140 -1.40 1.39 13.33
C LEU A 140 -1.43 2.88 12.95
N ILE A 141 -0.58 3.70 13.56
CA ILE A 141 -0.45 5.12 13.19
C ILE A 141 0.02 5.26 11.74
N ASP A 142 1.05 4.52 11.36
CA ASP A 142 1.56 4.49 9.97
C ASP A 142 0.46 4.08 8.97
N THR A 143 -0.36 3.07 9.31
CA THR A 143 -1.47 2.59 8.47
C THR A 143 -2.53 3.67 8.25
N ILE A 144 -2.88 4.44 9.27
CA ILE A 144 -3.83 5.56 9.16
C ILE A 144 -3.31 6.60 8.17
N ILE A 145 -2.03 6.96 8.28
CA ILE A 145 -1.39 7.94 7.38
C ILE A 145 -1.33 7.38 5.95
N GLU A 146 -0.93 6.11 5.79
CA GLU A 146 -0.79 5.45 4.49
C GLU A 146 -2.12 5.33 3.74
N THR A 147 -3.24 5.20 4.48
CA THR A 147 -4.59 5.11 3.89
C THR A 147 -4.92 6.32 3.02
N LEU A 148 -4.38 7.49 3.32
CA LEU A 148 -4.59 8.70 2.53
C LEU A 148 -3.86 8.64 1.16
N ASN A 149 -2.80 7.85 1.05
CA ASN A 149 -2.03 7.74 -0.19
C ASN A 149 -2.71 6.88 -1.25
N LEU A 150 -3.53 5.91 -0.85
CA LEU A 150 -4.11 4.94 -1.79
C LEU A 150 -5.04 5.58 -2.84
N PRO A 151 -5.99 6.46 -2.48
CA PRO A 151 -6.83 7.14 -3.47
C PRO A 151 -6.04 8.07 -4.39
N ILE A 152 -4.97 8.68 -3.87
CA ILE A 152 -4.07 9.54 -4.66
C ILE A 152 -3.34 8.70 -5.70
N SER A 153 -2.76 7.56 -5.30
CA SER A 153 -2.07 6.65 -6.20
C SER A 153 -2.99 6.07 -7.27
N THR A 154 -4.23 5.73 -6.91
CA THR A 154 -5.27 5.26 -7.85
C THR A 154 -5.60 6.33 -8.91
N SER A 155 -5.65 7.60 -8.51
CA SER A 155 -5.88 8.72 -9.45
C SER A 155 -4.74 8.89 -10.43
N VAL A 156 -3.50 8.75 -9.97
CA VAL A 156 -2.31 8.81 -10.83
C VAL A 156 -2.28 7.64 -11.81
N GLN A 157 -2.65 6.44 -11.35
CA GLN A 157 -2.77 5.26 -12.20
C GLN A 157 -3.88 5.42 -13.25
N ALA A 158 -5.01 6.00 -12.90
CA ALA A 158 -6.11 6.29 -13.82
C ALA A 158 -5.70 7.21 -14.97
N LYS A 159 -4.73 8.10 -14.75
CA LYS A 159 -4.13 8.95 -15.78
C LYS A 159 -3.25 8.20 -16.78
N GLY A 160 -2.76 7.01 -16.44
CA GLY A 160 -1.91 6.17 -17.28
C GLY A 160 -0.43 6.60 -17.35
N ILE A 161 -0.09 7.81 -16.92
CA ILE A 161 1.28 8.34 -16.95
C ILE A 161 1.90 8.22 -15.56
N ILE A 162 2.43 7.05 -15.25
CA ILE A 162 2.93 6.75 -13.90
C ILE A 162 4.44 6.93 -13.73
N ARG A 163 5.18 7.23 -14.81
CA ARG A 163 6.66 7.30 -14.81
C ARG A 163 7.21 8.18 -13.69
N ASN A 164 6.81 9.45 -13.65
CA ASN A 164 7.37 10.41 -12.71
C ASN A 164 6.99 10.08 -11.25
N TYR A 165 5.75 9.65 -11.05
CA TYR A 165 5.29 9.18 -9.74
C TYR A 165 6.13 8.00 -9.26
N GLN A 166 6.32 7.01 -10.13
CA GLN A 166 7.06 5.79 -9.79
C GLN A 166 8.55 6.06 -9.54
N LEU A 167 9.18 6.96 -10.31
CA LEU A 167 10.56 7.37 -10.07
C LEU A 167 10.76 7.98 -8.68
N ILE A 168 9.86 8.87 -8.26
CA ILE A 168 9.94 9.52 -6.94
C ILE A 168 9.69 8.49 -5.83
N VAL A 169 8.61 7.72 -5.92
CA VAL A 169 8.22 6.78 -4.86
C VAL A 169 9.25 5.64 -4.75
N SER A 170 9.70 5.08 -5.88
CA SER A 170 10.71 4.02 -5.89
C SER A 170 12.07 4.52 -5.42
N GLY A 171 12.46 5.72 -5.83
CA GLY A 171 13.72 6.35 -5.39
C GLY A 171 13.75 6.56 -3.88
N LEU A 172 12.69 7.14 -3.30
CA LEU A 172 12.56 7.32 -1.85
C LEU A 172 12.51 5.98 -1.11
N SER A 173 11.84 4.98 -1.69
CA SER A 173 11.78 3.63 -1.09
C SER A 173 13.15 2.96 -1.07
N MET A 174 13.94 3.08 -2.13
CA MET A 174 15.30 2.53 -2.17
C MET A 174 16.26 3.24 -1.24
N LEU A 175 16.14 4.56 -1.06
CA LEU A 175 16.94 5.33 -0.12
C LEU A 175 16.67 4.97 1.35
N ASN A 176 15.50 4.41 1.65
CA ASN A 176 15.15 4.04 3.01
C ASN A 176 16.11 2.99 3.61
N VAL A 177 16.58 2.01 2.83
CA VAL A 177 17.49 0.95 3.30
C VAL A 177 18.86 1.52 3.70
N PRO A 178 19.58 2.28 2.85
CA PRO A 178 20.86 2.86 3.26
C PRO A 178 20.72 3.89 4.40
N ILE A 179 19.64 4.65 4.43
CA ILE A 179 19.37 5.57 5.54
C ILE A 179 19.18 4.77 6.85
N SER A 180 18.38 3.70 6.83
CA SER A 180 18.17 2.84 8.00
C SER A 180 19.43 2.09 8.46
N TYR A 181 20.42 1.91 7.59
CA TYR A 181 21.72 1.33 7.95
C TYR A 181 22.64 2.33 8.65
N LEU A 182 22.51 3.62 8.32
CA LEU A 182 23.35 4.69 8.89
C LEU A 182 22.88 5.16 10.28
N PHE A 183 21.62 4.94 10.63
CA PHE A 183 21.02 5.28 11.93
C PHE A 183 20.84 4.06 12.83
#